data_b922170c3d96dc8dd24356da1714a9e1
#
_entry.id   b922170c3d96dc8dd24356da1714a9e1
#
_cell.length_a   1.000
_cell.length_b   1.000
_cell.length_c   1.000
_cell.angle_alpha   90.00
_cell.angle_beta   90.00
_cell.angle_gamma   90.00
#
_symmetry.space_group_name_H-M   'P 1'
#
loop_
_entity.id
_entity.type
_entity.pdbx_description
1 polymer ?
#
loop_
_entity_poly.entity_id
_entity_poly.type
_entity_poly.pdbx_seq_one_letter_code
_entity_poly.pdbx_strand_id
1 'polypeptide(L)'
;MTEFFISNLQDFWHLTGFYNATWEHFVMLAVGLFFIWLAIKKDFEPMLLVPIGFGMLIGNIPFNTEAGLEIGIYEEGSVLNILYNGVSAGWYPPLIFLGIGAMTDFSALIANPKLMLIGAAAQFGIFGAYMVALLLGFEPDQAGAIAIIGGADGPTAIFLSSKLAPNLMGAIAVSAYSYMALVPVIQPPIMRLFTTKKERLIKMKPARAVSQNEKIIFPIIGLLLTCFVVPSGIPLLGMLFFGNLLRECGVTTRLAKTASNALTDIVTILLGMTVGASTQASQFLTAETIGIFALGFMAFIIASSSGVLFVKLFNLFLPKSKKINPLIGNAGVSAVPMSARISNNLGLEYDPSNYLLMHAMGPNVSGVIGSAVAAGVLLGFLA
;
A
#
# COMPACT_ATOMS: atom_id res chain seq x y z
N MET A 1 -46.29 -10.54 -35.45
CA MET A 1 -46.27 -9.81 -34.17
C MET A 1 -45.73 -10.70 -33.03
N THR A 2 -46.18 -11.92 -32.85
CA THR A 2 -45.71 -12.85 -31.80
C THR A 2 -44.26 -13.28 -32.02
N GLU A 3 -43.83 -13.57 -33.22
CA GLU A 3 -42.44 -13.92 -33.53
C GLU A 3 -41.47 -12.75 -33.30
N PHE A 4 -41.87 -11.55 -33.67
CA PHE A 4 -41.09 -10.34 -33.40
C PHE A 4 -40.95 -10.09 -31.87
N PHE A 5 -42.00 -10.33 -31.10
CA PHE A 5 -41.96 -10.17 -29.65
C PHE A 5 -41.09 -11.27 -28.98
N ILE A 6 -41.17 -12.50 -29.46
CA ILE A 6 -40.35 -13.61 -28.98
C ILE A 6 -38.86 -13.37 -29.32
N SER A 7 -38.57 -12.92 -30.54
CA SER A 7 -37.20 -12.55 -30.94
C SER A 7 -36.61 -11.47 -30.05
N ASN A 8 -37.33 -10.37 -29.82
CA ASN A 8 -36.85 -9.30 -28.95
C ASN A 8 -36.66 -9.73 -27.48
N LEU A 9 -37.47 -10.68 -26.98
CA LEU A 9 -37.27 -11.26 -25.65
C LEU A 9 -36.04 -12.14 -25.59
N GLN A 10 -35.76 -12.92 -26.65
CA GLN A 10 -34.54 -13.70 -26.75
C GLN A 10 -33.30 -12.81 -26.84
N ASP A 11 -33.34 -11.78 -27.66
CA ASP A 11 -32.26 -10.80 -27.79
C ASP A 11 -32.01 -10.10 -26.46
N PHE A 12 -33.07 -9.68 -25.75
CA PHE A 12 -32.96 -9.11 -24.41
C PHE A 12 -32.31 -10.09 -23.42
N TRP A 13 -32.72 -11.38 -23.44
CA TRP A 13 -32.14 -12.40 -22.57
C TRP A 13 -30.64 -12.56 -22.83
N HIS A 14 -30.22 -12.59 -24.09
CA HIS A 14 -28.78 -12.66 -24.48
C HIS A 14 -27.97 -11.43 -24.04
N LEU A 15 -28.60 -10.27 -23.86
CA LEU A 15 -27.94 -9.09 -23.32
C LEU A 15 -27.80 -9.08 -21.80
N THR A 16 -28.56 -9.94 -21.08
CA THR A 16 -28.53 -9.94 -19.60
C THR A 16 -27.23 -10.55 -19.08
N GLY A 17 -26.78 -10.06 -17.93
CA GLY A 17 -25.69 -10.65 -17.18
C GLY A 17 -25.95 -12.09 -16.74
N PHE A 18 -27.20 -12.51 -16.58
CA PHE A 18 -27.56 -13.89 -16.22
C PHE A 18 -27.20 -14.88 -17.31
N TYR A 19 -27.41 -14.50 -18.58
CA TYR A 19 -27.05 -15.36 -19.73
C TYR A 19 -25.55 -15.45 -19.91
N ASN A 20 -24.83 -14.36 -19.69
CA ASN A 20 -23.38 -14.26 -19.88
C ASN A 20 -22.57 -14.68 -18.64
N ALA A 21 -23.22 -15.07 -17.54
CA ALA A 21 -22.57 -15.45 -16.30
C ALA A 21 -21.86 -16.79 -16.40
N THR A 22 -20.62 -16.83 -15.94
CA THR A 22 -19.86 -18.07 -15.71
C THR A 22 -19.61 -18.26 -14.21
N TRP A 23 -19.16 -19.44 -13.81
CA TRP A 23 -18.90 -19.74 -12.40
C TRP A 23 -17.79 -18.83 -11.82
N GLU A 24 -16.82 -18.43 -12.66
CA GLU A 24 -15.73 -17.55 -12.28
C GLU A 24 -16.25 -16.16 -11.86
N HIS A 25 -17.27 -15.64 -12.54
CA HIS A 25 -17.90 -14.39 -12.15
C HIS A 25 -18.50 -14.49 -10.73
N PHE A 26 -19.19 -15.59 -10.42
CA PHE A 26 -19.75 -15.80 -9.09
C PHE A 26 -18.69 -15.90 -7.99
N VAL A 27 -17.54 -16.52 -8.29
CA VAL A 27 -16.38 -16.56 -7.38
C VAL A 27 -15.89 -15.15 -7.10
N MET A 28 -15.69 -14.31 -8.13
CA MET A 28 -15.20 -12.95 -7.96
C MET A 28 -16.22 -12.05 -7.25
N LEU A 29 -17.51 -12.21 -7.51
CA LEU A 29 -18.56 -11.53 -6.74
C LEU A 29 -18.52 -11.93 -5.26
N ALA A 30 -18.32 -13.22 -4.96
CA ALA A 30 -18.16 -13.68 -3.58
C ALA A 30 -16.90 -13.10 -2.91
N VAL A 31 -15.78 -12.98 -3.63
CA VAL A 31 -14.55 -12.34 -3.14
C VAL A 31 -14.80 -10.85 -2.84
N GLY A 32 -15.47 -10.13 -3.74
CA GLY A 32 -15.84 -8.73 -3.53
C GLY A 32 -16.72 -8.53 -2.30
N LEU A 33 -17.74 -9.37 -2.14
CA LEU A 33 -18.61 -9.38 -0.94
C LEU A 33 -17.83 -9.73 0.34
N PHE A 34 -16.90 -10.66 0.27
CA PHE A 34 -16.02 -11.00 1.39
C PHE A 34 -15.16 -9.80 1.83
N PHE A 35 -14.60 -9.03 0.89
CA PHE A 35 -13.83 -7.82 1.22
C PHE A 35 -14.69 -6.76 1.88
N ILE A 36 -15.89 -6.52 1.38
CA ILE A 36 -16.84 -5.58 1.99
C ILE A 36 -17.22 -6.07 3.42
N TRP A 37 -17.49 -7.37 3.57
CA TRP A 37 -17.79 -7.95 4.89
C TRP A 37 -16.61 -7.80 5.85
N LEU A 38 -15.39 -8.06 5.40
CA LEU A 38 -14.17 -7.92 6.21
C LEU A 38 -13.97 -6.47 6.67
N ALA A 39 -14.17 -5.51 5.78
CA ALA A 39 -14.11 -4.09 6.09
C ALA A 39 -15.15 -3.68 7.14
N ILE A 40 -16.41 -4.09 6.96
CA ILE A 40 -17.52 -3.67 7.83
C ILE A 40 -17.49 -4.39 9.19
N LYS A 41 -17.21 -5.70 9.23
CA LYS A 41 -17.28 -6.50 10.46
C LYS A 41 -15.99 -6.55 11.25
N LYS A 42 -14.85 -6.40 10.61
CA LYS A 42 -13.52 -6.48 11.25
C LYS A 42 -12.81 -5.15 11.33
N ASP A 43 -13.37 -4.11 10.72
CA ASP A 43 -12.77 -2.76 10.66
C ASP A 43 -11.36 -2.77 10.03
N PHE A 44 -11.17 -3.69 9.05
CA PHE A 44 -9.90 -3.84 8.34
C PHE A 44 -9.85 -2.90 7.14
N GLU A 45 -9.12 -1.80 7.26
CA GLU A 45 -8.91 -0.78 6.21
C GLU A 45 -10.20 -0.44 5.43
N PRO A 46 -11.29 -0.02 6.11
CA PRO A 46 -12.60 0.13 5.48
C PRO A 46 -12.61 1.16 4.35
N MET A 47 -11.78 2.21 4.44
CA MET A 47 -11.69 3.25 3.43
C MET A 47 -11.13 2.73 2.08
N LEU A 48 -10.43 1.61 2.10
CA LEU A 48 -9.86 0.98 0.90
C LEU A 48 -10.64 -0.27 0.49
N LEU A 49 -10.90 -1.18 1.44
CA LEU A 49 -11.53 -2.46 1.10
C LEU A 49 -12.99 -2.33 0.66
N VAL A 50 -13.74 -1.33 1.13
CA VAL A 50 -15.11 -1.10 0.67
C VAL A 50 -15.14 -0.67 -0.80
N PRO A 51 -14.40 0.38 -1.23
CA PRO A 51 -14.31 0.75 -2.64
C PRO A 51 -13.77 -0.38 -3.54
N ILE A 52 -12.73 -1.10 -3.10
CA ILE A 52 -12.16 -2.22 -3.86
C ILE A 52 -13.20 -3.33 -4.00
N GLY A 53 -13.82 -3.79 -2.90
CA GLY A 53 -14.83 -4.85 -2.94
C GLY A 53 -16.02 -4.46 -3.81
N PHE A 54 -16.50 -3.22 -3.73
CA PHE A 54 -17.58 -2.75 -4.57
C PHE A 54 -17.16 -2.64 -6.06
N GLY A 55 -15.94 -2.21 -6.33
CA GLY A 55 -15.34 -2.23 -7.65
C GLY A 55 -15.28 -3.65 -8.23
N MET A 56 -14.87 -4.65 -7.42
CA MET A 56 -14.89 -6.06 -7.83
C MET A 56 -16.29 -6.52 -8.23
N LEU A 57 -17.34 -6.08 -7.52
CA LEU A 57 -18.71 -6.39 -7.93
C LEU A 57 -19.02 -5.79 -9.30
N ILE A 58 -18.74 -4.50 -9.51
CA ILE A 58 -18.99 -3.81 -10.78
C ILE A 58 -18.22 -4.47 -11.94
N GLY A 59 -16.92 -4.73 -11.76
CA GLY A 59 -16.04 -5.26 -12.81
C GLY A 59 -16.30 -6.71 -13.19
N ASN A 60 -17.04 -7.45 -12.34
CA ASN A 60 -17.40 -8.84 -12.56
C ASN A 60 -18.91 -9.07 -12.79
N ILE A 61 -19.69 -8.01 -13.03
CA ILE A 61 -21.04 -8.15 -13.60
C ILE A 61 -20.87 -8.54 -15.08
N PRO A 62 -21.31 -9.75 -15.48
CA PRO A 62 -21.13 -10.18 -16.87
C PRO A 62 -22.04 -9.39 -17.81
N PHE A 63 -21.54 -9.10 -18.99
CA PHE A 63 -22.32 -8.48 -20.07
C PHE A 63 -21.86 -9.03 -21.41
N ASN A 64 -22.69 -8.86 -22.43
CA ASN A 64 -22.34 -9.28 -23.78
C ASN A 64 -21.37 -8.26 -24.42
N THR A 65 -20.11 -8.65 -24.54
CA THR A 65 -19.06 -7.81 -25.15
C THR A 65 -19.25 -7.57 -26.65
N GLU A 66 -19.94 -8.50 -27.34
CA GLU A 66 -20.22 -8.37 -28.78
C GLU A 66 -21.33 -7.35 -29.07
N ALA A 67 -22.09 -6.95 -28.04
CA ALA A 67 -23.16 -5.97 -28.18
C ALA A 67 -22.69 -4.52 -28.36
N GLY A 68 -21.38 -4.25 -28.25
CA GLY A 68 -20.79 -2.93 -28.43
C GLY A 68 -21.28 -1.88 -27.40
N LEU A 69 -21.55 -2.31 -26.16
CA LEU A 69 -22.10 -1.43 -25.11
C LEU A 69 -21.08 -0.43 -24.55
N GLU A 70 -19.79 -0.67 -24.76
CA GLU A 70 -18.67 0.17 -24.29
C GLU A 70 -18.77 0.53 -22.80
N ILE A 71 -19.02 -0.47 -21.94
CA ILE A 71 -19.20 -0.29 -20.49
C ILE A 71 -18.09 -0.91 -19.65
N GLY A 72 -17.28 -1.79 -20.25
CA GLY A 72 -16.20 -2.51 -19.56
C GLY A 72 -15.03 -1.62 -19.15
N ILE A 73 -14.33 -2.01 -18.08
CA ILE A 73 -13.18 -1.23 -17.56
C ILE A 73 -12.00 -1.18 -18.53
N TYR A 74 -11.85 -2.20 -19.37
CA TYR A 74 -10.80 -2.27 -20.40
C TYR A 74 -11.28 -1.83 -21.78
N GLU A 75 -12.56 -1.47 -21.93
CA GLU A 75 -13.12 -0.96 -23.19
C GLU A 75 -12.81 0.53 -23.32
N GLU A 76 -12.03 0.86 -24.33
CA GLU A 76 -11.58 2.22 -24.60
C GLU A 76 -12.77 3.15 -24.82
N GLY A 77 -12.80 4.30 -24.14
CA GLY A 77 -13.91 5.26 -24.20
C GLY A 77 -15.03 5.04 -23.19
N SER A 78 -15.12 3.87 -22.53
CA SER A 78 -16.10 3.66 -21.46
C SER A 78 -15.83 4.58 -20.26
N VAL A 79 -16.88 4.90 -19.48
CA VAL A 79 -16.74 5.69 -18.26
C VAL A 79 -15.81 5.01 -17.25
N LEU A 80 -15.90 3.69 -17.11
CA LEU A 80 -15.03 2.94 -16.22
C LEU A 80 -13.56 2.99 -16.69
N ASN A 81 -13.30 2.91 -17.99
CA ASN A 81 -11.97 3.03 -18.56
C ASN A 81 -11.37 4.42 -18.37
N ILE A 82 -12.16 5.48 -18.55
CA ILE A 82 -11.73 6.87 -18.29
C ILE A 82 -11.30 7.03 -16.84
N LEU A 83 -12.07 6.51 -15.88
CA LEU A 83 -11.70 6.53 -14.46
C LEU A 83 -10.48 5.66 -14.18
N TYR A 84 -10.39 4.48 -14.82
CA TYR A 84 -9.25 3.57 -14.68
C TYR A 84 -7.94 4.14 -15.23
N ASN A 85 -8.01 5.12 -16.13
CA ASN A 85 -6.82 5.80 -16.63
C ASN A 85 -5.98 6.43 -15.52
N GLY A 86 -6.59 6.85 -14.40
CA GLY A 86 -5.86 7.32 -13.23
C GLY A 86 -4.96 6.27 -12.59
N VAL A 87 -5.31 5.00 -12.73
CA VAL A 87 -4.52 3.85 -12.28
C VAL A 87 -3.49 3.46 -13.34
N SER A 88 -3.93 3.21 -14.58
CA SER A 88 -3.08 2.72 -15.67
C SER A 88 -2.01 3.74 -16.11
N ALA A 89 -2.35 5.03 -16.15
CA ALA A 89 -1.39 6.10 -16.39
C ALA A 89 -0.54 6.43 -15.14
N GLY A 90 -0.95 5.97 -13.93
CA GLY A 90 -0.18 6.07 -12.69
C GLY A 90 -0.22 7.45 -12.02
N TRP A 91 -1.28 8.27 -12.19
CA TRP A 91 -1.35 9.59 -11.54
C TRP A 91 -2.16 9.61 -10.23
N TYR A 92 -2.99 8.61 -9.91
CA TYR A 92 -3.63 8.50 -8.61
C TYR A 92 -2.62 8.31 -7.46
N PRO A 93 -1.63 7.41 -7.55
CA PRO A 93 -0.68 7.19 -6.46
C PRO A 93 0.08 8.45 -6.02
N PRO A 94 0.63 9.29 -6.91
CA PRO A 94 1.24 10.56 -6.53
C PRO A 94 0.28 11.51 -5.78
N LEU A 95 -1.00 11.57 -6.15
CA LEU A 95 -1.99 12.39 -5.44
C LEU A 95 -2.28 11.86 -4.03
N ILE A 96 -2.29 10.54 -3.84
CA ILE A 96 -2.37 9.95 -2.49
C ILE A 96 -1.13 10.30 -1.68
N PHE A 97 0.07 10.24 -2.29
CA PHE A 97 1.31 10.65 -1.62
C PHE A 97 1.31 12.12 -1.21
N LEU A 98 0.69 13.00 -1.98
CA LEU A 98 0.45 14.40 -1.58
C LEU A 98 -0.38 14.47 -0.29
N GLY A 99 -1.45 13.71 -0.22
CA GLY A 99 -2.30 13.62 0.96
C GLY A 99 -1.57 13.01 2.16
N ILE A 100 -0.85 11.90 1.96
CA ILE A 100 -0.03 11.27 3.01
C ILE A 100 1.00 12.28 3.55
N GLY A 101 1.68 13.03 2.68
CA GLY A 101 2.62 14.07 3.07
C GLY A 101 1.97 15.16 3.92
N ALA A 102 0.77 15.61 3.53
CA ALA A 102 0.00 16.62 4.27
C ALA A 102 -0.54 16.11 5.61
N MET A 103 -0.75 14.79 5.76
CA MET A 103 -1.16 14.18 7.05
C MET A 103 0.03 13.89 7.96
N THR A 104 1.21 13.63 7.40
CA THR A 104 2.36 13.07 8.13
C THR A 104 3.09 14.14 8.95
N ASP A 105 3.38 13.79 10.21
CA ASP A 105 4.29 14.53 11.07
C ASP A 105 5.67 13.85 11.10
N PHE A 106 6.65 14.49 10.47
CA PHE A 106 8.03 13.99 10.43
C PHE A 106 8.85 14.31 11.68
N SER A 107 8.26 14.93 12.71
CA SER A 107 8.99 15.35 13.91
C SER A 107 9.75 14.19 14.58
N ALA A 108 9.16 13.00 14.67
CA ALA A 108 9.82 11.84 15.25
C ALA A 108 11.10 11.43 14.48
N LEU A 109 11.07 11.55 13.16
CA LEU A 109 12.20 11.25 12.27
C LEU A 109 13.27 12.34 12.35
N ILE A 110 12.87 13.62 12.33
CA ILE A 110 13.76 14.78 12.48
C ILE A 110 14.46 14.76 13.83
N ALA A 111 13.73 14.43 14.90
CA ALA A 111 14.28 14.33 16.25
C ALA A 111 15.32 13.22 16.41
N ASN A 112 15.15 12.11 15.68
CA ASN A 112 16.06 10.96 15.72
C ASN A 112 16.27 10.35 14.32
N PRO A 113 17.16 10.93 13.49
CA PRO A 113 17.39 10.47 12.11
C PRO A 113 17.86 9.02 11.98
N LYS A 114 18.41 8.43 13.05
CA LYS A 114 18.81 7.01 13.07
C LYS A 114 17.63 6.05 12.85
N LEU A 115 16.42 6.50 13.15
CA LEU A 115 15.20 5.73 12.89
C LEU A 115 14.95 5.50 11.38
N MET A 116 15.55 6.33 10.50
CA MET A 116 15.51 6.10 9.04
C MET A 116 16.11 4.75 8.66
N LEU A 117 17.15 4.31 9.36
CA LEU A 117 17.80 3.04 9.09
C LEU A 117 16.87 1.84 9.34
N ILE A 118 15.90 1.98 10.25
CA ILE A 118 14.89 0.94 10.52
C ILE A 118 13.92 0.81 9.34
N GLY A 119 13.44 1.94 8.80
CA GLY A 119 12.62 1.94 7.59
C GLY A 119 13.38 1.38 6.38
N ALA A 120 14.65 1.75 6.21
CA ALA A 120 15.50 1.18 5.18
C ALA A 120 15.69 -0.34 5.33
N ALA A 121 15.87 -0.83 6.56
CA ALA A 121 16.00 -2.27 6.84
C ALA A 121 14.72 -3.04 6.50
N ALA A 122 13.53 -2.47 6.68
CA ALA A 122 12.28 -3.11 6.30
C ALA A 122 12.18 -3.33 4.78
N GLN A 123 12.88 -2.53 3.95
CA GLN A 123 12.88 -2.70 2.50
C GLN A 123 13.58 -3.99 2.04
N PHE A 124 14.30 -4.70 2.93
CA PHE A 124 14.75 -6.06 2.63
C PHE A 124 13.60 -7.01 2.26
N GLY A 125 12.36 -6.72 2.68
CA GLY A 125 11.17 -7.43 2.22
C GLY A 125 10.96 -7.31 0.72
N ILE A 126 11.16 -6.12 0.14
CA ILE A 126 11.03 -5.87 -1.30
C ILE A 126 12.13 -6.62 -2.05
N PHE A 127 13.39 -6.38 -1.71
CA PHE A 127 14.50 -6.99 -2.45
C PHE A 127 14.58 -8.51 -2.25
N GLY A 128 14.20 -9.01 -1.06
CA GLY A 128 14.11 -10.45 -0.81
C GLY A 128 13.01 -11.11 -1.65
N ALA A 129 11.85 -10.48 -1.75
CA ALA A 129 10.76 -10.97 -2.62
C ALA A 129 11.13 -10.91 -4.11
N TYR A 130 11.87 -9.87 -4.52
CA TYR A 130 12.39 -9.76 -5.88
C TYR A 130 13.24 -10.98 -6.27
N MET A 131 14.20 -11.32 -5.41
CA MET A 131 15.07 -12.48 -5.64
C MET A 131 14.29 -13.80 -5.71
N VAL A 132 13.29 -13.98 -4.84
CA VAL A 132 12.49 -15.21 -4.87
C VAL A 132 11.54 -15.24 -6.07
N ALA A 133 10.97 -14.11 -6.50
CA ALA A 133 10.15 -14.03 -7.70
C ALA A 133 10.95 -14.43 -8.96
N LEU A 134 12.20 -13.94 -9.09
CA LEU A 134 13.11 -14.37 -10.15
C LEU A 134 13.41 -15.88 -10.11
N LEU A 135 13.62 -16.45 -8.91
CA LEU A 135 13.85 -17.90 -8.75
C LEU A 135 12.62 -18.75 -9.11
N LEU A 136 11.42 -18.19 -8.99
CA LEU A 136 10.17 -18.82 -9.40
C LEU A 136 9.87 -18.67 -10.91
N GLY A 137 10.72 -17.96 -11.64
CA GLY A 137 10.62 -17.83 -13.09
C GLY A 137 9.79 -16.65 -13.60
N PHE A 138 9.46 -15.68 -12.74
CA PHE A 138 8.89 -14.39 -13.19
C PHE A 138 9.95 -13.58 -13.94
N GLU A 139 9.52 -12.88 -14.99
CA GLU A 139 10.38 -11.93 -15.68
C GLU A 139 10.83 -10.79 -14.74
N PRO A 140 11.99 -10.16 -14.98
CA PRO A 140 12.55 -9.15 -14.06
C PRO A 140 11.61 -7.98 -13.76
N ASP A 141 10.87 -7.48 -14.73
CA ASP A 141 9.86 -6.43 -14.60
C ASP A 141 8.67 -6.88 -13.74
N GLN A 142 8.13 -8.08 -14.01
CA GLN A 142 7.08 -8.69 -13.21
C GLN A 142 7.55 -8.94 -11.77
N ALA A 143 8.76 -9.50 -11.61
CA ALA A 143 9.34 -9.73 -10.29
C ALA A 143 9.50 -8.44 -9.49
N GLY A 144 9.93 -7.34 -10.13
CA GLY A 144 10.01 -6.01 -9.53
C GLY A 144 8.65 -5.47 -9.09
N ALA A 145 7.64 -5.62 -9.97
CA ALA A 145 6.27 -5.22 -9.68
C ALA A 145 5.63 -6.02 -8.53
N ILE A 146 5.92 -7.32 -8.43
CA ILE A 146 5.43 -8.17 -7.33
C ILE A 146 6.16 -7.85 -6.02
N ALA A 147 7.45 -7.66 -6.09
CA ALA A 147 8.31 -7.45 -4.93
C ALA A 147 7.92 -6.24 -4.09
N ILE A 148 7.41 -5.18 -4.74
CA ILE A 148 7.04 -3.93 -4.05
C ILE A 148 5.92 -4.12 -3.01
N ILE A 149 5.14 -5.20 -3.09
CA ILE A 149 4.14 -5.58 -2.08
C ILE A 149 4.78 -5.65 -0.69
N GLY A 150 6.06 -6.06 -0.62
CA GLY A 150 6.82 -6.13 0.63
C GLY A 150 7.03 -4.79 1.33
N GLY A 151 6.89 -3.68 0.63
CA GLY A 151 6.88 -2.34 1.22
C GLY A 151 5.64 -2.04 2.05
N ALA A 152 4.57 -2.83 1.89
CA ALA A 152 3.25 -2.60 2.50
C ALA A 152 2.70 -1.20 2.20
N ASP A 153 2.80 -0.79 0.94
CA ASP A 153 2.42 0.53 0.43
C ASP A 153 1.59 0.35 -0.85
N GLY A 154 0.27 0.40 -0.71
CA GLY A 154 -0.66 0.16 -1.81
C GLY A 154 -0.46 1.13 -2.99
N PRO A 155 -0.43 2.44 -2.76
CA PRO A 155 -0.17 3.42 -3.82
C PRO A 155 1.15 3.19 -4.56
N THR A 156 2.23 2.89 -3.84
CA THR A 156 3.53 2.56 -4.44
C THR A 156 3.46 1.27 -5.28
N ALA A 157 2.72 0.27 -4.81
CA ALA A 157 2.53 -0.99 -5.54
C ALA A 157 1.80 -0.75 -6.86
N ILE A 158 0.76 0.07 -6.86
CA ILE A 158 0.03 0.45 -8.09
C ILE A 158 0.94 1.26 -9.03
N PHE A 159 1.65 2.26 -8.50
CA PHE A 159 2.55 3.09 -9.32
C PHE A 159 3.60 2.25 -10.05
N LEU A 160 4.27 1.36 -9.35
CA LEU A 160 5.32 0.55 -9.93
C LEU A 160 4.74 -0.49 -10.91
N SER A 161 3.69 -1.21 -10.52
CA SER A 161 3.08 -2.25 -11.37
C SER A 161 2.43 -1.67 -12.62
N SER A 162 1.87 -0.47 -12.58
CA SER A 162 1.34 0.19 -13.77
C SER A 162 2.42 0.49 -14.83
N LYS A 163 3.69 0.56 -14.43
CA LYS A 163 4.83 0.82 -15.32
C LYS A 163 5.56 -0.45 -15.74
N LEU A 164 5.78 -1.40 -14.81
CA LEU A 164 6.58 -2.58 -15.05
C LEU A 164 5.74 -3.80 -15.51
N ALA A 165 4.54 -3.99 -14.96
CA ALA A 165 3.70 -5.16 -15.24
C ALA A 165 2.21 -4.79 -15.23
N PRO A 166 1.72 -4.01 -16.23
CA PRO A 166 0.32 -3.55 -16.28
C PRO A 166 -0.69 -4.70 -16.26
N ASN A 167 -0.35 -5.84 -16.87
CA ASN A 167 -1.17 -7.05 -16.90
C ASN A 167 -1.36 -7.70 -15.52
N LEU A 168 -0.42 -7.55 -14.59
CA LEU A 168 -0.48 -8.09 -13.23
C LEU A 168 -0.93 -7.05 -12.19
N MET A 169 -1.13 -5.80 -12.60
CA MET A 169 -1.39 -4.67 -11.70
C MET A 169 -2.60 -4.90 -10.80
N GLY A 170 -3.71 -5.42 -11.32
CA GLY A 170 -4.91 -5.73 -10.54
C GLY A 170 -4.63 -6.72 -9.41
N ALA A 171 -3.94 -7.83 -9.73
CA ALA A 171 -3.57 -8.85 -8.75
C ALA A 171 -2.58 -8.31 -7.70
N ILE A 172 -1.59 -7.53 -8.13
CA ILE A 172 -0.59 -6.91 -7.25
C ILE A 172 -1.26 -5.89 -6.31
N ALA A 173 -2.14 -5.04 -6.83
CA ALA A 173 -2.84 -4.04 -6.03
C ALA A 173 -3.75 -4.68 -4.98
N VAL A 174 -4.58 -5.66 -5.37
CA VAL A 174 -5.45 -6.39 -4.44
C VAL A 174 -4.63 -7.15 -3.39
N SER A 175 -3.53 -7.78 -3.79
CA SER A 175 -2.61 -8.44 -2.86
C SER A 175 -2.04 -7.45 -1.85
N ALA A 176 -1.50 -6.31 -2.31
CA ALA A 176 -0.93 -5.28 -1.44
C ALA A 176 -1.93 -4.76 -0.40
N TYR A 177 -3.13 -4.38 -0.85
CA TYR A 177 -4.17 -3.89 0.06
C TYR A 177 -4.71 -4.97 1.00
N SER A 178 -4.81 -6.23 0.55
CA SER A 178 -5.21 -7.35 1.40
C SER A 178 -4.21 -7.57 2.54
N TYR A 179 -2.90 -7.50 2.26
CA TYR A 179 -1.88 -7.63 3.31
C TYR A 179 -1.84 -6.42 4.22
N MET A 180 -2.05 -5.20 3.72
CA MET A 180 -2.21 -4.02 4.56
C MET A 180 -3.38 -4.20 5.55
N ALA A 181 -4.52 -4.72 5.09
CA ALA A 181 -5.66 -5.01 5.95
C ALA A 181 -5.37 -6.11 6.99
N LEU A 182 -4.51 -7.08 6.66
CA LEU A 182 -4.11 -8.18 7.54
C LEU A 182 -2.93 -7.87 8.46
N VAL A 183 -2.35 -6.67 8.38
CA VAL A 183 -1.26 -6.20 9.25
C VAL A 183 -1.51 -6.50 10.74
N PRO A 184 -2.70 -6.22 11.32
CA PRO A 184 -2.98 -6.50 12.74
C PRO A 184 -2.93 -7.99 13.10
N VAL A 185 -3.10 -8.87 12.13
CA VAL A 185 -3.08 -10.33 12.33
C VAL A 185 -1.67 -10.91 12.12
N ILE A 186 -0.96 -10.42 11.11
CA ILE A 186 0.33 -10.98 10.67
C ILE A 186 1.48 -10.51 11.56
N GLN A 187 1.52 -9.23 11.91
CA GLN A 187 2.67 -8.63 12.60
C GLN A 187 2.87 -9.09 14.05
N PRO A 188 1.84 -9.19 14.92
CA PRO A 188 2.05 -9.57 16.31
C PRO A 188 2.74 -10.93 16.53
N PRO A 189 2.38 -12.02 15.79
CA PRO A 189 3.11 -13.28 15.87
C PRO A 189 4.59 -13.16 15.49
N ILE A 190 4.91 -12.41 14.43
CA ILE A 190 6.28 -12.17 13.97
C ILE A 190 7.07 -11.44 15.05
N MET A 191 6.50 -10.36 15.59
CA MET A 191 7.15 -9.59 16.65
C MET A 191 7.40 -10.42 17.89
N ARG A 192 6.45 -11.29 18.28
CA ARG A 192 6.63 -12.20 19.43
C ARG A 192 7.68 -13.25 19.16
N LEU A 193 7.79 -13.76 17.93
CA LEU A 193 8.79 -14.76 17.54
C LEU A 193 10.21 -14.20 17.63
N PHE A 194 10.43 -13.00 17.14
CA PHE A 194 11.77 -12.40 17.03
C PHE A 194 12.19 -11.56 18.24
N THR A 195 11.34 -11.38 19.26
CA THR A 195 11.68 -10.58 20.45
C THR A 195 11.49 -11.38 21.74
N THR A 196 12.35 -11.13 22.71
CA THR A 196 12.23 -11.69 24.07
C THR A 196 11.38 -10.78 24.95
N LYS A 197 10.82 -11.33 26.06
CA LYS A 197 10.06 -10.53 27.03
C LYS A 197 10.88 -9.36 27.60
N LYS A 198 12.19 -9.56 27.83
CA LYS A 198 13.09 -8.50 28.34
C LYS A 198 13.26 -7.37 27.32
N GLU A 199 13.34 -7.68 26.04
CA GLU A 199 13.47 -6.69 24.97
C GLU A 199 12.19 -5.86 24.81
N ARG A 200 11.02 -6.47 24.97
CA ARG A 200 9.71 -5.79 24.87
C ARG A 200 9.49 -4.78 26.00
N LEU A 201 10.16 -4.94 27.14
CA LEU A 201 10.09 -4.03 28.29
C LEU A 201 11.06 -2.85 28.19
N ILE A 202 11.86 -2.72 27.14
CA ILE A 202 12.76 -1.58 26.95
C ILE A 202 11.93 -0.30 26.80
N LYS A 203 12.10 0.64 27.74
CA LYS A 203 11.49 1.96 27.68
C LYS A 203 12.40 2.93 26.95
N MET A 204 11.82 3.63 26.00
CA MET A 204 12.55 4.64 25.21
C MET A 204 12.40 6.03 25.84
N LYS A 205 13.47 6.81 25.76
CA LYS A 205 13.42 8.22 26.23
C LYS A 205 12.59 9.06 25.29
N PRO A 206 11.86 10.07 25.79
CA PRO A 206 11.16 11.03 24.95
C PRO A 206 12.08 11.64 23.89
N ALA A 207 11.55 11.87 22.70
CA ALA A 207 12.27 12.55 21.63
C ALA A 207 12.48 14.04 22.00
N ARG A 208 13.51 14.68 21.44
CA ARG A 208 13.70 16.12 21.59
C ARG A 208 12.58 16.89 20.89
N ALA A 209 12.32 18.09 21.35
CA ALA A 209 11.47 19.03 20.62
C ALA A 209 12.11 19.41 19.27
N VAL A 210 11.30 19.51 18.23
CA VAL A 210 11.69 19.91 16.87
C VAL A 210 11.17 21.32 16.63
N SER A 211 12.03 22.20 16.15
CA SER A 211 11.67 23.58 15.82
C SER A 211 10.85 23.66 14.52
N GLN A 212 10.05 24.72 14.36
CA GLN A 212 9.26 24.93 13.13
C GLN A 212 10.15 25.04 11.88
N ASN A 213 11.30 25.70 12.02
CA ASN A 213 12.25 25.82 10.91
C ASN A 213 12.78 24.45 10.45
N GLU A 214 13.10 23.54 11.39
CA GLU A 214 13.51 22.18 11.03
C GLU A 214 12.41 21.44 10.27
N LYS A 215 11.15 21.61 10.67
CA LYS A 215 9.99 21.00 10.01
C LYS A 215 9.76 21.54 8.59
N ILE A 216 10.02 22.82 8.34
CA ILE A 216 9.89 23.43 7.01
C ILE A 216 11.07 23.03 6.09
N ILE A 217 12.28 22.97 6.63
CA ILE A 217 13.48 22.66 5.87
C ILE A 217 13.54 21.18 5.51
N PHE A 218 13.05 20.29 6.37
CA PHE A 218 13.12 18.85 6.21
C PHE A 218 12.54 18.34 4.88
N PRO A 219 11.31 18.69 4.46
CA PRO A 219 10.75 18.21 3.20
C PRO A 219 11.53 18.73 1.98
N ILE A 220 12.11 19.92 2.04
CA ILE A 220 12.92 20.48 0.95
C ILE A 220 14.22 19.68 0.80
N ILE A 221 14.95 19.49 1.91
CA ILE A 221 16.19 18.71 1.89
C ILE A 221 15.90 17.25 1.55
N GLY A 222 14.85 16.67 2.13
CA GLY A 222 14.43 15.30 1.87
C GLY A 222 14.13 15.06 0.39
N LEU A 223 13.38 15.96 -0.25
CA LEU A 223 13.11 15.94 -1.69
C LEU A 223 14.41 15.96 -2.50
N LEU A 224 15.26 16.95 -2.25
CA LEU A 224 16.50 17.13 -3.01
C LEU A 224 17.41 15.90 -2.85
N LEU A 225 17.68 15.46 -1.62
CA LEU A 225 18.57 14.33 -1.38
C LEU A 225 18.03 13.03 -2.01
N THR A 226 16.76 12.72 -1.84
CA THR A 226 16.21 11.46 -2.35
C THR A 226 16.07 11.46 -3.87
N CYS A 227 15.61 12.56 -4.47
CA CYS A 227 15.38 12.64 -5.91
C CYS A 227 16.67 12.87 -6.73
N PHE A 228 17.71 13.47 -6.14
CA PHE A 228 19.04 13.48 -6.80
C PHE A 228 19.68 12.09 -6.86
N VAL A 229 19.39 11.23 -5.86
CA VAL A 229 19.89 9.84 -5.84
C VAL A 229 19.01 8.93 -6.70
N VAL A 230 17.68 9.11 -6.66
CA VAL A 230 16.71 8.27 -7.36
C VAL A 230 15.70 9.16 -8.11
N PRO A 231 16.04 9.68 -9.31
CA PRO A 231 15.16 10.58 -10.07
C PRO A 231 13.81 9.95 -10.44
N SER A 232 13.77 8.65 -10.71
CA SER A 232 12.54 7.89 -11.02
C SER A 232 11.52 7.86 -9.87
N GLY A 233 11.94 8.19 -8.65
CA GLY A 233 11.07 8.37 -7.49
C GLY A 233 10.37 9.74 -7.40
N ILE A 234 10.70 10.71 -8.28
CA ILE A 234 10.15 12.08 -8.24
C ILE A 234 8.61 12.12 -8.14
N PRO A 235 7.83 11.33 -8.89
CA PRO A 235 6.38 11.43 -8.80
C PRO A 235 5.83 11.14 -7.40
N LEU A 236 6.37 10.16 -6.70
CA LEU A 236 5.92 9.78 -5.36
C LEU A 236 6.56 10.65 -4.29
N LEU A 237 7.88 10.73 -4.25
CA LEU A 237 8.63 11.49 -3.25
C LEU A 237 8.38 12.99 -3.36
N GLY A 238 8.30 13.52 -4.60
CA GLY A 238 7.98 14.91 -4.85
C GLY A 238 6.65 15.31 -4.24
N MET A 239 5.61 14.50 -4.45
CA MET A 239 4.28 14.76 -3.90
C MET A 239 4.22 14.55 -2.39
N LEU A 240 4.92 13.57 -1.84
CA LEU A 240 5.04 13.35 -0.38
C LEU A 240 5.62 14.58 0.31
N PHE A 241 6.79 15.02 -0.15
CA PHE A 241 7.46 16.18 0.46
C PHE A 241 6.75 17.48 0.19
N PHE A 242 6.10 17.63 -0.98
CA PHE A 242 5.27 18.79 -1.27
C PHE A 242 4.06 18.87 -0.31
N GLY A 243 3.35 17.76 -0.10
CA GLY A 243 2.25 17.71 0.86
C GLY A 243 2.69 18.08 2.27
N ASN A 244 3.85 17.60 2.70
CA ASN A 244 4.40 17.94 4.02
C ASN A 244 4.78 19.42 4.10
N LEU A 245 5.38 19.98 3.06
CA LEU A 245 5.69 21.42 3.03
C LEU A 245 4.42 22.29 3.12
N LEU A 246 3.34 21.91 2.43
CA LEU A 246 2.04 22.60 2.52
C LEU A 246 1.51 22.65 3.96
N ARG A 247 1.75 21.58 4.73
CA ARG A 247 1.37 21.51 6.15
C ARG A 247 2.26 22.35 7.03
N GLU A 248 3.58 22.18 6.91
CA GLU A 248 4.54 22.72 7.89
C GLU A 248 4.87 24.19 7.66
N CYS A 249 4.68 24.75 6.46
CA CYS A 249 4.96 26.15 6.19
C CYS A 249 3.98 27.13 6.89
N GLY A 250 2.82 26.64 7.36
CA GLY A 250 1.83 27.41 8.12
C GLY A 250 0.98 28.38 7.28
N VAL A 251 1.45 28.83 6.11
CA VAL A 251 0.75 29.79 5.25
C VAL A 251 -0.22 29.14 4.26
N THR A 252 -0.11 27.83 4.03
CA THR A 252 -0.94 27.05 3.11
C THR A 252 -1.84 26.03 3.82
N THR A 253 -2.23 26.30 5.06
CA THR A 253 -3.03 25.37 5.88
C THR A 253 -4.33 24.92 5.18
N ARG A 254 -4.96 25.81 4.39
CA ARG A 254 -6.17 25.44 3.62
C ARG A 254 -5.87 24.40 2.56
N LEU A 255 -4.75 24.52 1.84
CA LEU A 255 -4.32 23.55 0.82
C LEU A 255 -3.94 22.22 1.48
N ALA A 256 -3.21 22.26 2.60
CA ALA A 256 -2.87 21.06 3.37
C ALA A 256 -4.13 20.31 3.82
N LYS A 257 -5.16 21.00 4.32
CA LYS A 257 -6.44 20.40 4.71
C LYS A 257 -7.17 19.78 3.51
N THR A 258 -7.17 20.45 2.36
CA THR A 258 -7.77 19.89 1.14
C THR A 258 -7.03 18.64 0.67
N ALA A 259 -5.70 18.68 0.66
CA ALA A 259 -4.87 17.54 0.26
C ALA A 259 -5.04 16.34 1.20
N SER A 260 -5.04 16.56 2.52
CA SER A 260 -5.12 15.50 3.53
C SER A 260 -6.52 14.90 3.74
N ASN A 261 -7.56 15.54 3.24
CA ASN A 261 -8.95 15.08 3.41
C ASN A 261 -9.62 14.90 2.04
N ALA A 262 -10.28 15.95 1.53
CA ALA A 262 -11.13 15.83 0.36
C ALA A 262 -10.43 15.26 -0.87
N LEU A 263 -9.20 15.69 -1.18
CA LEU A 263 -8.46 15.18 -2.34
C LEU A 263 -8.10 13.70 -2.14
N THR A 264 -7.55 13.36 -0.97
CA THR A 264 -7.18 11.97 -0.65
C THR A 264 -8.40 11.06 -0.69
N ASP A 265 -9.53 11.49 -0.11
CA ASP A 265 -10.76 10.70 -0.08
C ASP A 265 -11.32 10.47 -1.48
N ILE A 266 -11.39 11.51 -2.31
CA ILE A 266 -11.84 11.40 -3.72
C ILE A 266 -10.95 10.42 -4.50
N VAL A 267 -9.63 10.60 -4.41
CA VAL A 267 -8.69 9.74 -5.13
C VAL A 267 -8.75 8.30 -4.60
N THR A 268 -8.92 8.10 -3.30
CA THR A 268 -9.07 6.77 -2.69
C THR A 268 -10.33 6.05 -3.17
N ILE A 269 -11.46 6.76 -3.27
CA ILE A 269 -12.71 6.21 -3.83
C ILE A 269 -12.49 5.76 -5.28
N LEU A 270 -11.95 6.64 -6.12
CA LEU A 270 -11.74 6.36 -7.54
C LEU A 270 -10.73 5.23 -7.75
N LEU A 271 -9.61 5.29 -7.04
CA LEU A 271 -8.57 4.27 -7.11
C LEU A 271 -9.10 2.90 -6.63
N GLY A 272 -9.72 2.85 -5.46
CA GLY A 272 -10.24 1.61 -4.91
C GLY A 272 -11.29 0.97 -5.81
N MET A 273 -12.25 1.76 -6.30
CA MET A 273 -13.29 1.28 -7.21
C MET A 273 -12.69 0.75 -8.54
N THR A 274 -11.78 1.50 -9.15
CA THR A 274 -11.21 1.10 -10.45
C THR A 274 -10.23 -0.05 -10.33
N VAL A 275 -9.44 -0.13 -9.27
CA VAL A 275 -8.60 -1.30 -8.96
C VAL A 275 -9.47 -2.54 -8.74
N GLY A 276 -10.54 -2.42 -7.95
CA GLY A 276 -11.49 -3.51 -7.78
C GLY A 276 -12.09 -3.96 -9.10
N ALA A 277 -12.57 -3.02 -9.92
CA ALA A 277 -13.18 -3.33 -11.21
C ALA A 277 -12.20 -3.92 -12.24
N SER A 278 -10.91 -3.65 -12.11
CA SER A 278 -9.88 -4.25 -12.97
C SER A 278 -9.58 -5.72 -12.65
N THR A 279 -10.03 -6.22 -11.50
CA THR A 279 -9.86 -7.64 -11.13
C THR A 279 -10.94 -8.51 -11.74
N GLN A 280 -10.94 -8.62 -13.07
CA GLN A 280 -11.87 -9.48 -13.79
C GLN A 280 -11.51 -10.95 -13.62
N ALA A 281 -12.52 -11.82 -13.58
CA ALA A 281 -12.39 -13.26 -13.35
C ALA A 281 -11.35 -13.93 -14.25
N SER A 282 -11.34 -13.59 -15.53
CA SER A 282 -10.43 -14.14 -16.55
C SER A 282 -8.95 -13.81 -16.31
N GLN A 283 -8.67 -12.68 -15.65
CA GLN A 283 -7.30 -12.24 -15.38
C GLN A 283 -6.86 -12.56 -13.94
N PHE A 284 -7.80 -12.62 -13.01
CA PHE A 284 -7.51 -12.76 -11.58
C PHE A 284 -7.42 -14.23 -11.13
N LEU A 285 -8.25 -15.13 -11.68
CA LEU A 285 -8.28 -16.54 -11.29
C LEU A 285 -7.22 -17.38 -12.06
N THR A 286 -5.95 -16.98 -11.91
CA THR A 286 -4.81 -17.62 -12.58
C THR A 286 -3.82 -18.18 -11.55
N ALA A 287 -2.97 -19.14 -11.99
CA ALA A 287 -1.88 -19.65 -11.15
C ALA A 287 -0.88 -18.54 -10.79
N GLU A 288 -0.66 -17.58 -11.69
CA GLU A 288 0.21 -16.42 -11.45
C GLU A 288 -0.30 -15.55 -10.28
N THR A 289 -1.61 -15.30 -10.23
CA THR A 289 -2.24 -14.56 -9.12
C THR A 289 -2.01 -15.25 -7.77
N ILE A 290 -2.14 -16.58 -7.72
CA ILE A 290 -1.84 -17.34 -6.50
C ILE A 290 -0.36 -17.17 -6.12
N GLY A 291 0.54 -17.22 -7.10
CA GLY A 291 1.97 -16.94 -6.90
C GLY A 291 2.23 -15.55 -6.36
N ILE A 292 1.56 -14.51 -6.89
CA ILE A 292 1.65 -13.12 -6.43
C ILE A 292 1.22 -13.00 -4.97
N PHE A 293 0.10 -13.64 -4.59
CA PHE A 293 -0.35 -13.64 -3.20
C PHE A 293 0.66 -14.35 -2.28
N ALA A 294 1.17 -15.52 -2.66
CA ALA A 294 2.16 -16.23 -1.85
C ALA A 294 3.45 -15.42 -1.67
N LEU A 295 3.96 -14.81 -2.75
CA LEU A 295 5.14 -13.95 -2.72
C LEU A 295 4.90 -12.69 -1.89
N GLY A 296 3.75 -12.05 -2.01
CA GLY A 296 3.38 -10.87 -1.23
C GLY A 296 3.33 -11.18 0.28
N PHE A 297 2.75 -12.32 0.67
CA PHE A 297 2.74 -12.77 2.06
C PHE A 297 4.15 -12.97 2.61
N MET A 298 5.00 -13.66 1.85
CA MET A 298 6.39 -13.89 2.23
C MET A 298 7.17 -12.57 2.32
N ALA A 299 7.02 -11.68 1.34
CA ALA A 299 7.64 -10.36 1.32
C ALA A 299 7.30 -9.56 2.58
N PHE A 300 6.04 -9.60 3.00
CA PHE A 300 5.56 -8.91 4.19
C PHE A 300 6.15 -9.49 5.48
N ILE A 301 6.28 -10.82 5.57
CA ILE A 301 6.96 -11.50 6.70
C ILE A 301 8.44 -11.07 6.75
N ILE A 302 9.14 -11.07 5.61
CA ILE A 302 10.54 -10.66 5.55
C ILE A 302 10.69 -9.21 5.98
N ALA A 303 9.86 -8.31 5.47
CA ALA A 303 9.90 -6.88 5.80
C ALA A 303 9.72 -6.62 7.31
N SER A 304 8.68 -7.20 7.91
CA SER A 304 8.41 -7.07 9.34
C SER A 304 9.52 -7.68 10.19
N SER A 305 10.04 -8.84 9.79
CA SER A 305 11.13 -9.54 10.49
C SER A 305 12.43 -8.76 10.41
N SER A 306 12.80 -8.27 9.22
CA SER A 306 14.06 -7.55 9.01
C SER A 306 14.11 -6.24 9.80
N GLY A 307 13.02 -5.51 9.90
CA GLY A 307 12.94 -4.31 10.73
C GLY A 307 13.18 -4.61 12.23
N VAL A 308 12.53 -5.64 12.76
CA VAL A 308 12.73 -6.07 14.16
C VAL A 308 14.16 -6.57 14.41
N LEU A 309 14.68 -7.44 13.53
CA LEU A 309 16.02 -7.99 13.62
C LEU A 309 17.10 -6.91 13.50
N PHE A 310 16.88 -5.93 12.61
CA PHE A 310 17.79 -4.80 12.47
C PHE A 310 17.92 -4.00 13.77
N VAL A 311 16.83 -3.73 14.46
CA VAL A 311 16.88 -3.03 15.76
C VAL A 311 17.64 -3.86 16.81
N LYS A 312 17.48 -5.18 16.80
CA LYS A 312 18.26 -6.07 17.70
C LYS A 312 19.74 -5.99 17.38
N LEU A 313 20.09 -6.09 16.10
CA LEU A 313 21.49 -5.96 15.65
C LEU A 313 22.06 -4.58 16.02
N PHE A 314 21.29 -3.52 15.77
CA PHE A 314 21.70 -2.16 16.12
C PHE A 314 21.92 -1.97 17.63
N ASN A 315 21.10 -2.63 18.45
CA ASN A 315 21.24 -2.64 19.92
C ASN A 315 22.52 -3.30 20.43
N LEU A 316 23.22 -4.12 19.64
CA LEU A 316 24.52 -4.68 20.01
C LEU A 316 25.59 -3.58 20.12
N PHE A 317 25.47 -2.53 19.32
CA PHE A 317 26.40 -1.40 19.27
C PHE A 317 25.98 -0.26 20.21
N LEU A 318 24.83 -0.35 20.88
CA LEU A 318 24.32 0.69 21.76
C LEU A 318 24.53 0.35 23.24
N PRO A 319 24.91 1.33 24.07
CA PRO A 319 24.97 1.15 25.53
C PRO A 319 23.56 0.86 26.08
N LYS A 320 23.48 0.16 27.22
CA LYS A 320 22.21 -0.28 27.83
C LYS A 320 21.18 0.85 27.99
N SER A 321 21.64 2.06 28.32
CA SER A 321 20.79 3.26 28.54
C SER A 321 20.21 3.88 27.26
N LYS A 322 20.71 3.50 26.09
CA LYS A 322 20.31 4.02 24.77
C LYS A 322 19.67 2.96 23.85
N LYS A 323 19.43 1.77 24.39
CA LYS A 323 18.81 0.68 23.62
C LYS A 323 17.43 1.10 23.11
N ILE A 324 17.13 0.67 21.88
CA ILE A 324 15.86 0.87 21.19
C ILE A 324 14.99 -0.37 21.44
N ASN A 325 13.69 -0.16 21.70
CA ASN A 325 12.78 -1.28 21.82
C ASN A 325 12.59 -1.94 20.43
N PRO A 326 12.91 -3.25 20.27
CA PRO A 326 12.82 -3.92 18.97
C PRO A 326 11.41 -3.95 18.37
N LEU A 327 10.36 -3.78 19.19
CA LEU A 327 8.99 -3.70 18.69
C LEU A 327 8.78 -2.58 17.70
N ILE A 328 9.50 -1.44 17.81
CA ILE A 328 9.36 -0.37 16.84
C ILE A 328 9.97 -0.68 15.48
N GLY A 329 10.82 -1.71 15.39
CA GLY A 329 11.38 -2.19 14.13
C GLY A 329 10.31 -2.69 13.17
N ASN A 330 9.25 -3.28 13.71
CA ASN A 330 8.10 -3.72 12.94
C ASN A 330 7.42 -2.56 12.16
N ALA A 331 7.48 -1.35 12.70
CA ALA A 331 6.88 -0.18 12.08
C ALA A 331 7.66 0.35 10.86
N GLY A 332 8.83 -0.24 10.53
CA GLY A 332 9.59 0.11 9.33
C GLY A 332 8.89 -0.19 8.01
N VAL A 333 7.83 -0.99 8.00
CA VAL A 333 6.94 -1.14 6.85
C VAL A 333 6.04 0.10 6.68
N SER A 334 5.61 0.37 5.45
CA SER A 334 4.94 1.61 5.08
C SER A 334 3.44 1.69 5.46
N ALA A 335 2.89 0.70 6.17
CA ALA A 335 1.50 0.71 6.62
C ALA A 335 1.27 1.75 7.75
N VAL A 336 1.06 3.01 7.36
CA VAL A 336 0.93 4.16 8.27
C VAL A 336 -0.55 4.43 8.60
N PRO A 337 -0.91 4.67 9.85
CA PRO A 337 -0.13 4.51 11.10
C PRO A 337 -0.28 3.13 11.74
N MET A 338 -0.82 2.14 11.03
CA MET A 338 -1.25 0.86 11.58
C MET A 338 -0.11 0.08 12.24
N SER A 339 1.03 -0.10 11.54
CA SER A 339 2.18 -0.83 12.08
C SER A 339 2.76 -0.17 13.34
N ALA A 340 2.72 1.17 13.42
CA ALA A 340 3.12 1.90 14.63
C ALA A 340 2.17 1.65 15.80
N ARG A 341 0.85 1.61 15.54
CA ARG A 341 -0.16 1.27 16.56
C ARG A 341 0.01 -0.16 17.08
N ILE A 342 0.30 -1.11 16.19
CA ILE A 342 0.54 -2.51 16.58
C ILE A 342 1.77 -2.61 17.48
N SER A 343 2.86 -1.94 17.14
CA SER A 343 4.06 -1.88 17.98
C SER A 343 3.75 -1.32 19.36
N ASN A 344 2.96 -0.26 19.44
CA ASN A 344 2.50 0.34 20.69
C ASN A 344 1.60 -0.59 21.49
N ASN A 345 0.59 -1.19 20.87
CA ASN A 345 -0.36 -2.09 21.54
C ASN A 345 0.36 -3.30 22.14
N LEU A 346 1.29 -3.89 21.38
CA LEU A 346 2.10 -4.98 21.88
C LEU A 346 3.03 -4.55 23.01
N GLY A 347 3.58 -3.35 22.98
CA GLY A 347 4.34 -2.77 24.09
C GLY A 347 3.51 -2.65 25.38
N LEU A 348 2.30 -2.10 25.26
CA LEU A 348 1.36 -1.92 26.36
C LEU A 348 0.83 -3.25 26.94
N GLU A 349 0.75 -4.31 26.14
CA GLU A 349 0.36 -5.65 26.59
C GLU A 349 1.36 -6.20 27.65
N TYR A 350 2.66 -5.88 27.50
CA TYR A 350 3.72 -6.33 28.42
C TYR A 350 3.99 -5.34 29.57
N ASP A 351 3.84 -4.06 29.34
CA ASP A 351 3.96 -3.00 30.35
C ASP A 351 3.01 -1.85 30.01
N PRO A 352 1.93 -1.63 30.78
CA PRO A 352 0.94 -0.57 30.54
C PRO A 352 1.51 0.86 30.50
N SER A 353 2.73 1.05 30.94
CA SER A 353 3.44 2.34 30.92
C SER A 353 4.42 2.49 29.75
N ASN A 354 4.55 1.50 28.89
CA ASN A 354 5.53 1.47 27.79
C ASN A 354 4.91 1.97 26.48
N TYR A 355 4.71 3.27 26.36
CA TYR A 355 4.15 3.91 25.17
C TYR A 355 5.19 4.02 24.06
N LEU A 356 4.99 3.25 22.98
CA LEU A 356 5.93 3.18 21.86
C LEU A 356 5.45 3.94 20.60
N LEU A 357 4.21 4.44 20.58
CA LEU A 357 3.59 5.02 19.37
C LEU A 357 4.46 6.10 18.72
N MET A 358 4.83 7.12 19.50
CA MET A 358 5.64 8.23 18.98
C MET A 358 7.02 7.79 18.49
N HIS A 359 7.59 6.78 19.10
CA HIS A 359 8.87 6.21 18.68
C HIS A 359 8.73 5.35 17.42
N ALA A 360 7.63 4.61 17.28
CA ALA A 360 7.33 3.78 16.13
C ALA A 360 6.93 4.59 14.88
N MET A 361 6.39 5.81 15.07
CA MET A 361 6.06 6.70 13.95
C MET A 361 7.30 7.10 13.13
N GLY A 362 8.47 7.25 13.74
CA GLY A 362 9.71 7.55 13.01
C GLY A 362 10.06 6.48 11.97
N PRO A 363 10.27 5.20 12.36
CA PRO A 363 10.43 4.11 11.40
C PRO A 363 9.29 3.98 10.41
N ASN A 364 8.04 4.19 10.84
CA ASN A 364 6.86 4.02 9.99
C ASN A 364 6.85 5.01 8.82
N VAL A 365 7.10 6.27 9.12
CA VAL A 365 7.18 7.33 8.09
C VAL A 365 8.44 7.15 7.23
N SER A 366 9.54 6.71 7.82
CA SER A 366 10.74 6.33 7.06
C SER A 366 10.48 5.18 6.10
N GLY A 367 9.59 4.24 6.45
CA GLY A 367 9.14 3.17 5.57
C GLY A 367 8.47 3.68 4.30
N VAL A 368 7.64 4.74 4.40
CA VAL A 368 7.01 5.38 3.22
C VAL A 368 8.05 5.96 2.26
N ILE A 369 9.03 6.69 2.82
CA ILE A 369 10.14 7.19 2.00
C ILE A 369 10.91 6.02 1.39
N GLY A 370 11.17 4.98 2.18
CA GLY A 370 11.91 3.78 1.76
C GLY A 370 11.21 3.02 0.64
N SER A 371 9.90 2.79 0.72
CA SER A 371 9.13 2.11 -0.33
C SER A 371 9.10 2.92 -1.63
N ALA A 372 8.93 4.24 -1.56
CA ALA A 372 8.97 5.12 -2.73
C ALA A 372 10.37 5.18 -3.38
N VAL A 373 11.43 5.19 -2.56
CA VAL A 373 12.82 5.08 -3.06
C VAL A 373 13.05 3.72 -3.71
N ALA A 374 12.62 2.62 -3.07
CA ALA A 374 12.77 1.28 -3.63
C ALA A 374 12.02 1.12 -4.96
N ALA A 375 10.78 1.66 -5.04
CA ALA A 375 10.04 1.70 -6.30
C ALA A 375 10.77 2.49 -7.39
N GLY A 376 11.33 3.65 -7.04
CA GLY A 376 12.14 4.43 -7.96
C GLY A 376 13.38 3.66 -8.43
N VAL A 377 14.07 2.98 -7.51
CA VAL A 377 15.25 2.13 -7.87
C VAL A 377 14.84 1.03 -8.85
N LEU A 378 13.78 0.26 -8.51
CA LEU A 378 13.28 -0.82 -9.38
C LEU A 378 12.85 -0.27 -10.75
N LEU A 379 12.12 0.86 -10.77
CA LEU A 379 11.71 1.49 -12.02
C LEU A 379 12.92 1.93 -12.85
N GLY A 380 13.95 2.50 -12.23
CA GLY A 380 15.13 2.97 -12.94
C GLY A 380 16.02 1.87 -13.52
N PHE A 381 15.93 0.64 -12.97
CA PHE A 381 16.72 -0.50 -13.45
C PHE A 381 15.96 -1.43 -14.39
N LEU A 382 14.61 -1.46 -14.30
CA LEU A 382 13.78 -2.48 -14.96
C LEU A 382 12.87 -1.91 -16.07
N ALA A 383 12.70 -0.57 -16.16
CA ALA A 383 11.89 0.09 -17.20
C ALA A 383 12.65 0.36 -18.49
#